data_39035e4b88ff34dba3c18c0ddf341e52
#
_entry.id   39035e4b88ff34dba3c18c0ddf341e52
#
_cell.length_a   1.000
_cell.length_b   1.000
_cell.length_c   1.000
_cell.angle_alpha   90.00
_cell.angle_beta   90.00
_cell.angle_gamma   90.00
#
_symmetry.space_group_name_H-M   'P 1'
#
loop_
_entity.id
_entity.type
_entity.pdbx_description
1 polymer ?
#
loop_
_entity_poly.entity_id
_entity_poly.type
_entity_poly.pdbx_seq_one_letter_code
_entity_poly.pdbx_strand_id
1 'polypeptide(L)'
;MNPIVVKFGGSSLATAAQFEKVAAIIRENPARRYVVASAPGKRFDGDTKVTDLLYRCYDAACAGQDPAPVLSEIRQRFADIVDALHLSVDLEPDFTAIEAHLRQSPQRDYMASRGEYLNSKLLAAYLGFRFVDAAQMVLFHADGSFDPDATNTAIGHTLVSIERAVVPGFYGAMPDGAVHTFTRGGSDVTGSVV
;
A
#
# COMPACT_ATOMS: atom_id res chain seq x y z
N MET A 1 16.39 10.40 20.21
CA MET A 1 16.95 9.77 18.98
C MET A 1 16.02 10.18 17.85
N ASN A 2 16.56 10.73 16.75
CA ASN A 2 15.74 11.14 15.61
C ASN A 2 15.08 9.91 14.96
N PRO A 3 13.81 10.00 14.55
CA PRO A 3 13.14 8.91 13.85
C PRO A 3 13.83 8.63 12.51
N ILE A 4 13.82 7.37 12.12
CA ILE A 4 14.32 6.89 10.82
C ILE A 4 13.12 6.39 10.02
N VAL A 5 13.00 6.86 8.79
CA VAL A 5 12.08 6.31 7.80
C VAL A 5 12.80 5.19 7.04
N VAL A 6 12.13 4.05 6.87
CA VAL A 6 12.63 2.93 6.07
C VAL A 6 11.61 2.54 5.01
N LYS A 7 12.09 2.20 3.83
CA LYS A 7 11.22 1.77 2.73
C LYS A 7 11.56 0.34 2.29
N PHE A 8 10.53 -0.48 2.10
CA PHE A 8 10.67 -1.84 1.59
C PHE A 8 9.94 -2.01 0.26
N GLY A 9 10.69 -2.53 -0.72
CA GLY A 9 10.16 -2.82 -2.05
C GLY A 9 9.33 -4.12 -2.10
N GLY A 10 8.64 -4.32 -3.22
CA GLY A 10 7.68 -5.43 -3.36
C GLY A 10 8.31 -6.82 -3.21
N SER A 11 9.53 -7.06 -3.68
CA SER A 11 10.22 -8.35 -3.49
C SER A 11 10.51 -8.66 -2.02
N SER A 12 10.72 -7.62 -1.19
CA SER A 12 10.93 -7.76 0.25
C SER A 12 9.63 -7.95 1.04
N LEU A 13 8.48 -7.86 0.38
CA LEU A 13 7.14 -7.96 0.99
C LEU A 13 6.22 -8.90 0.21
N ALA A 14 6.79 -9.87 -0.53
CA ALA A 14 6.02 -10.75 -1.40
C ALA A 14 5.44 -11.98 -0.67
N THR A 15 5.98 -12.35 0.48
CA THR A 15 5.60 -13.56 1.25
C THR A 15 5.74 -13.33 2.75
N ALA A 16 5.13 -14.20 3.56
CA ALA A 16 5.27 -14.20 5.01
C ALA A 16 6.73 -14.25 5.47
N ALA A 17 7.55 -15.13 4.88
CA ALA A 17 8.98 -15.23 5.20
C ALA A 17 9.76 -13.92 4.94
N GLN A 18 9.34 -13.13 3.95
CA GLN A 18 9.93 -11.82 3.72
C GLN A 18 9.45 -10.78 4.75
N PHE A 19 8.19 -10.84 5.18
CA PHE A 19 7.67 -10.02 6.28
C PHE A 19 8.47 -10.25 7.57
N GLU A 20 8.79 -11.51 7.91
CA GLU A 20 9.61 -11.86 9.06
C GLU A 20 10.99 -11.19 9.00
N LYS A 21 11.68 -11.25 7.84
CA LYS A 21 12.98 -10.59 7.63
C LYS A 21 12.88 -9.08 7.76
N VAL A 22 11.86 -8.48 7.14
CA VAL A 22 11.61 -7.03 7.24
C VAL A 22 11.36 -6.62 8.69
N ALA A 23 10.55 -7.38 9.43
CA ALA A 23 10.29 -7.10 10.83
C ALA A 23 11.54 -7.23 11.70
N ALA A 24 12.40 -8.24 11.45
CA ALA A 24 13.69 -8.38 12.13
C ALA A 24 14.55 -7.13 11.90
N ILE A 25 14.72 -6.68 10.65
CA ILE A 25 15.45 -5.47 10.32
C ILE A 25 14.88 -4.24 11.05
N ILE A 26 13.55 -4.07 11.07
CA ILE A 26 12.93 -2.92 11.73
C ILE A 26 13.18 -2.96 13.24
N ARG A 27 13.03 -4.13 13.87
CA ARG A 27 13.17 -4.33 15.32
C ARG A 27 14.61 -4.17 15.83
N GLU A 28 15.63 -4.40 14.98
CA GLU A 28 17.04 -4.18 15.34
C GLU A 28 17.35 -2.73 15.75
N ASN A 29 16.59 -1.75 15.22
CA ASN A 29 16.82 -0.35 15.55
C ASN A 29 15.49 0.35 15.90
N PRO A 30 15.24 0.69 17.17
CA PRO A 30 14.01 1.34 17.62
C PRO A 30 13.78 2.73 17.04
N ALA A 31 14.78 3.35 16.40
CA ALA A 31 14.62 4.60 15.67
C ALA A 31 13.91 4.43 14.33
N ARG A 32 13.81 3.21 13.77
CA ARG A 32 13.04 2.90 12.55
C ARG A 32 11.55 2.91 12.86
N ARG A 33 10.99 4.11 12.92
CA ARG A 33 9.62 4.35 13.39
C ARG A 33 8.60 4.42 12.28
N TYR A 34 8.99 4.90 11.11
CA TYR A 34 8.10 5.06 9.97
C TYR A 34 8.54 4.13 8.85
N VAL A 35 7.60 3.31 8.39
CA VAL A 35 7.87 2.27 7.39
C VAL A 35 7.01 2.54 6.17
N VAL A 36 7.62 2.71 5.01
CA VAL A 36 6.90 2.81 3.74
C VAL A 36 6.95 1.46 3.02
N ALA A 37 5.78 0.91 2.70
CA ALA A 37 5.64 -0.39 2.09
C ALA A 37 5.12 -0.33 0.65
N SER A 38 5.72 -1.13 -0.23
CA SER A 38 5.21 -1.37 -1.58
C SER A 38 4.22 -2.54 -1.60
N ALA A 39 3.47 -2.67 -2.70
CA ALA A 39 2.65 -3.86 -2.98
C ALA A 39 3.51 -5.13 -3.01
N PRO A 40 2.93 -6.32 -2.77
CA PRO A 40 3.65 -7.58 -2.89
C PRO A 40 4.20 -7.79 -4.30
N GLY A 41 5.50 -8.02 -4.39
CA GLY A 41 6.18 -8.33 -5.64
C GLY A 41 5.96 -9.79 -6.07
N LYS A 42 6.86 -10.28 -6.94
CA LYS A 42 6.89 -11.69 -7.34
C LYS A 42 7.41 -12.56 -6.20
N ARG A 43 6.79 -13.73 -6.01
CA ARG A 43 7.21 -14.76 -5.03
C ARG A 43 8.33 -15.64 -5.58
N PHE A 44 8.32 -15.83 -6.92
CA PHE A 44 9.28 -16.65 -7.67
C PHE A 44 9.37 -16.17 -9.13
N ASP A 45 10.31 -16.71 -9.90
CA ASP A 45 10.43 -16.42 -11.33
C ASP A 45 9.19 -16.89 -12.08
N GLY A 46 8.64 -16.02 -12.94
CA GLY A 46 7.40 -16.27 -13.67
C GLY A 46 6.11 -15.87 -12.93
N ASP A 47 6.19 -15.51 -11.62
CA ASP A 47 5.03 -14.99 -10.89
C ASP A 47 4.62 -13.58 -11.37
N THR A 48 3.38 -13.20 -11.13
CA THR A 48 2.86 -11.87 -11.46
C THR A 48 2.84 -11.00 -10.21
N LYS A 49 3.24 -9.74 -10.30
CA LYS A 49 3.12 -8.78 -9.18
C LYS A 49 1.65 -8.49 -8.87
N VAL A 50 1.34 -8.21 -7.61
CA VAL A 50 -0.03 -7.82 -7.21
C VAL A 50 -0.50 -6.57 -7.96
N THR A 51 0.35 -5.58 -8.18
CA THR A 51 -0.01 -4.38 -8.95
C THR A 51 -0.41 -4.72 -10.39
N ASP A 52 0.29 -5.67 -11.03
CA ASP A 52 -0.05 -6.11 -12.38
C ASP A 52 -1.39 -6.88 -12.41
N LEU A 53 -1.69 -7.66 -11.38
CA LEU A 53 -3.01 -8.31 -11.23
C LEU A 53 -4.13 -7.28 -11.01
N LEU A 54 -3.89 -6.25 -10.22
CA LEU A 54 -4.85 -5.15 -10.01
C LEU A 54 -5.14 -4.38 -11.30
N TYR A 55 -4.13 -4.15 -12.14
CA TYR A 55 -4.35 -3.59 -13.49
C TYR A 55 -5.18 -4.52 -14.36
N ARG A 56 -4.96 -5.84 -14.30
CA ARG A 56 -5.81 -6.81 -15.03
C ARG A 56 -7.27 -6.77 -14.57
N CYS A 57 -7.53 -6.61 -13.26
CA CYS A 57 -8.89 -6.42 -12.75
C CYS A 57 -9.53 -5.15 -13.32
N TYR A 58 -8.79 -4.05 -13.35
CA TYR A 58 -9.24 -2.79 -13.92
C TYR A 58 -9.56 -2.94 -15.43
N ASP A 59 -8.63 -3.51 -16.20
CA ASP A 59 -8.79 -3.69 -17.64
C ASP A 59 -9.98 -4.60 -17.98
N ALA A 60 -10.18 -5.69 -17.21
CA ALA A 60 -11.33 -6.58 -17.34
C ALA A 60 -12.65 -5.84 -17.08
N ALA A 61 -12.73 -5.06 -16.00
CA ALA A 61 -13.93 -4.28 -15.69
C ALA A 61 -14.25 -3.25 -16.77
N CYS A 62 -13.25 -2.53 -17.28
CA CYS A 62 -13.41 -1.58 -18.38
C CYS A 62 -13.85 -2.24 -19.69
N ALA A 63 -13.44 -3.49 -19.93
CA ALA A 63 -13.85 -4.29 -21.08
C ALA A 63 -15.21 -4.99 -20.91
N GLY A 64 -15.90 -4.80 -19.79
CA GLY A 64 -17.13 -5.50 -19.46
C GLY A 64 -16.97 -6.99 -19.19
N GLN A 65 -15.74 -7.42 -18.90
CA GLN A 65 -15.40 -8.79 -18.51
C GLN A 65 -15.44 -8.94 -17.00
N ASP A 66 -15.59 -10.18 -16.51
CA ASP A 66 -15.61 -10.47 -15.07
C ASP A 66 -14.20 -10.39 -14.45
N PRO A 67 -13.92 -9.44 -13.53
CA PRO A 67 -12.64 -9.34 -12.85
C PRO A 67 -12.49 -10.34 -11.68
N ALA A 68 -13.56 -11.03 -11.28
CA ALA A 68 -13.59 -11.86 -10.07
C ALA A 68 -12.52 -12.96 -10.03
N PRO A 69 -12.19 -13.68 -11.13
CA PRO A 69 -11.13 -14.68 -11.09
C PRO A 69 -9.77 -14.11 -10.71
N VAL A 70 -9.40 -12.94 -11.27
CA VAL A 70 -8.12 -12.28 -10.97
C VAL A 70 -8.13 -11.69 -9.55
N LEU A 71 -9.25 -11.11 -9.14
CA LEU A 71 -9.40 -10.59 -7.78
C LEU A 71 -9.32 -11.71 -6.72
N SER A 72 -9.84 -12.90 -7.03
CA SER A 72 -9.72 -14.08 -6.17
C SER A 72 -8.26 -14.53 -6.01
N GLU A 73 -7.45 -14.46 -7.07
CA GLU A 73 -6.00 -14.72 -6.98
C GLU A 73 -5.31 -13.74 -6.04
N ILE A 74 -5.64 -12.45 -6.15
CA ILE A 74 -5.10 -11.42 -5.25
C ILE A 74 -5.51 -11.70 -3.81
N ARG A 75 -6.79 -11.99 -3.57
CA ARG A 75 -7.34 -12.32 -2.25
C ARG A 75 -6.59 -13.50 -1.62
N GLN A 76 -6.37 -14.56 -2.38
CA GLN A 76 -5.63 -15.73 -1.91
C GLN A 76 -4.19 -15.39 -1.51
N ARG A 77 -3.50 -14.55 -2.28
CA ARG A 77 -2.13 -14.14 -1.95
C ARG A 77 -2.03 -13.39 -0.62
N PHE A 78 -3.01 -12.55 -0.30
CA PHE A 78 -3.06 -11.87 1.00
C PHE A 78 -3.48 -12.83 2.12
N ALA A 79 -4.42 -13.74 1.85
CA ALA A 79 -4.82 -14.78 2.81
C ALA A 79 -3.63 -15.67 3.19
N ASP A 80 -2.83 -16.10 2.22
CA ASP A 80 -1.61 -16.90 2.47
C ASP A 80 -0.64 -16.19 3.44
N ILE A 81 -0.51 -14.87 3.35
CA ILE A 81 0.34 -14.08 4.28
C ILE A 81 -0.31 -13.99 5.66
N VAL A 82 -1.62 -13.71 5.72
CA VAL A 82 -2.39 -13.62 6.97
C VAL A 82 -2.29 -14.92 7.75
N ASP A 83 -2.54 -16.04 7.07
CA ASP A 83 -2.53 -17.38 7.68
C ASP A 83 -1.13 -17.77 8.17
N ALA A 84 -0.10 -17.58 7.34
CA ALA A 84 1.27 -17.95 7.67
C ALA A 84 1.86 -17.10 8.81
N LEU A 85 1.43 -15.84 8.97
CA LEU A 85 1.85 -14.95 10.05
C LEU A 85 0.88 -14.94 11.24
N HIS A 86 -0.19 -15.74 11.19
CA HIS A 86 -1.25 -15.80 12.22
C HIS A 86 -1.81 -14.44 12.59
N LEU A 87 -2.10 -13.59 11.57
CA LEU A 87 -2.60 -12.24 11.79
C LEU A 87 -4.11 -12.24 12.06
N SER A 88 -4.53 -11.42 13.03
CA SER A 88 -5.94 -11.16 13.29
C SER A 88 -6.41 -9.93 12.52
N VAL A 89 -6.24 -9.94 11.18
CA VAL A 89 -6.65 -8.85 10.28
C VAL A 89 -7.72 -9.37 9.34
N ASP A 90 -8.86 -8.68 9.31
CA ASP A 90 -9.90 -8.92 8.33
C ASP A 90 -9.75 -7.93 7.16
N LEU A 91 -9.48 -8.45 5.97
CA LEU A 91 -9.39 -7.68 4.72
C LEU A 91 -10.68 -7.75 3.88
N GLU A 92 -11.71 -8.51 4.31
CA GLU A 92 -12.95 -8.65 3.55
C GLU A 92 -13.70 -7.33 3.31
N PRO A 93 -13.75 -6.39 4.28
CA PRO A 93 -14.33 -5.07 4.02
C PRO A 93 -13.57 -4.30 2.91
N ASP A 94 -12.24 -4.44 2.85
CA ASP A 94 -11.43 -3.79 1.82
C ASP A 94 -11.66 -4.42 0.44
N PHE A 95 -11.74 -5.75 0.36
CA PHE A 95 -12.06 -6.43 -0.89
C PHE A 95 -13.49 -6.13 -1.36
N THR A 96 -14.45 -6.04 -0.46
CA THR A 96 -15.81 -5.61 -0.78
C THR A 96 -15.83 -4.19 -1.38
N ALA A 97 -15.05 -3.28 -0.81
CA ALA A 97 -14.91 -1.92 -1.34
C ALA A 97 -14.25 -1.91 -2.74
N ILE A 98 -13.21 -2.74 -2.96
CA ILE A 98 -12.57 -2.89 -4.27
C ILE A 98 -13.56 -3.41 -5.31
N GLU A 99 -14.34 -4.44 -4.97
CA GLU A 99 -15.38 -4.98 -5.86
C GLU A 99 -16.47 -3.96 -6.20
N ALA A 100 -16.92 -3.21 -5.20
CA ALA A 100 -17.90 -2.15 -5.42
C ALA A 100 -17.35 -1.07 -6.38
N HIS A 101 -16.10 -0.69 -6.19
CA HIS A 101 -15.43 0.29 -7.04
C HIS A 101 -15.28 -0.21 -8.48
N LEU A 102 -14.88 -1.47 -8.68
CA LEU A 102 -14.79 -2.09 -10.02
C LEU A 102 -16.14 -2.13 -10.73
N ARG A 103 -17.24 -2.31 -10.00
CA ARG A 103 -18.59 -2.37 -10.59
C ARG A 103 -19.18 -1.00 -10.91
N GLN A 104 -18.90 0.02 -10.08
CA GLN A 104 -19.57 1.33 -10.18
C GLN A 104 -18.80 2.32 -11.02
N SER A 105 -17.51 2.45 -10.80
CA SER A 105 -16.65 3.46 -11.44
C SER A 105 -15.19 3.02 -11.37
N PRO A 106 -14.76 2.08 -12.21
CA PRO A 106 -13.38 1.62 -12.16
C PRO A 106 -12.41 2.77 -12.44
N GLN A 107 -11.46 2.98 -11.54
CA GLN A 107 -10.39 3.97 -11.65
C GLN A 107 -9.04 3.28 -11.55
N ARG A 108 -8.17 3.56 -12.51
CA ARG A 108 -6.89 2.87 -12.66
C ARG A 108 -5.98 3.10 -11.45
N ASP A 109 -5.88 4.34 -10.99
CA ASP A 109 -5.02 4.73 -9.87
C ASP A 109 -5.52 4.14 -8.54
N TYR A 110 -6.84 4.14 -8.33
CA TYR A 110 -7.42 3.47 -7.17
C TYR A 110 -7.05 2.00 -7.17
N MET A 111 -7.26 1.29 -8.27
CA MET A 111 -6.93 -0.14 -8.33
C MET A 111 -5.44 -0.39 -8.09
N ALA A 112 -4.56 0.36 -8.76
CA ALA A 112 -3.11 0.24 -8.58
C ALA A 112 -2.69 0.42 -7.12
N SER A 113 -3.26 1.38 -6.42
CA SER A 113 -2.91 1.69 -5.03
C SER A 113 -3.28 0.60 -4.01
N ARG A 114 -4.25 -0.27 -4.34
CA ARG A 114 -4.78 -1.26 -3.38
C ARG A 114 -3.75 -2.31 -2.97
N GLY A 115 -2.75 -2.57 -3.81
CA GLY A 115 -1.65 -3.46 -3.46
C GLY A 115 -0.83 -2.94 -2.28
N GLU A 116 -0.41 -1.68 -2.34
CA GLU A 116 0.30 -1.00 -1.26
C GLU A 116 -0.57 -0.83 -0.01
N TYR A 117 -1.82 -0.46 -0.21
CA TYR A 117 -2.79 -0.27 0.87
C TYR A 117 -2.97 -1.54 1.70
N LEU A 118 -3.35 -2.66 1.07
CA LEU A 118 -3.56 -3.95 1.74
C LEU A 118 -2.29 -4.47 2.38
N ASN A 119 -1.16 -4.39 1.67
CA ASN A 119 0.12 -4.87 2.18
C ASN A 119 0.61 -4.08 3.40
N SER A 120 0.39 -2.77 3.40
CA SER A 120 0.73 -1.90 4.54
C SER A 120 -0.15 -2.18 5.75
N LYS A 121 -1.43 -2.52 5.57
CA LYS A 121 -2.32 -2.96 6.67
C LYS A 121 -1.78 -4.23 7.33
N LEU A 122 -1.37 -5.23 6.54
CA LEU A 122 -0.80 -6.46 7.08
C LEU A 122 0.53 -6.20 7.79
N LEU A 123 1.41 -5.39 7.19
CA LEU A 123 2.69 -5.08 7.81
C LEU A 123 2.52 -4.30 9.12
N ALA A 124 1.58 -3.35 9.16
CA ALA A 124 1.25 -2.62 10.37
C ALA A 124 0.78 -3.55 11.50
N ALA A 125 -0.13 -4.48 11.19
CA ALA A 125 -0.60 -5.46 12.15
C ALA A 125 0.53 -6.38 12.64
N TYR A 126 1.40 -6.86 11.74
CA TYR A 126 2.52 -7.74 12.09
C TYR A 126 3.57 -7.06 12.97
N LEU A 127 3.80 -5.76 12.77
CA LEU A 127 4.73 -4.96 13.56
C LEU A 127 4.12 -4.43 14.86
N GLY A 128 2.80 -4.39 14.98
CA GLY A 128 2.09 -3.66 16.04
C GLY A 128 2.20 -2.14 15.86
N PHE A 129 2.36 -1.65 14.63
CA PHE A 129 2.45 -0.24 14.28
C PHE A 129 1.08 0.27 13.81
N ARG A 130 0.90 1.60 13.86
CA ARG A 130 -0.30 2.21 13.32
C ARG A 130 -0.27 2.19 11.79
N PHE A 131 -1.34 1.74 11.16
CA PHE A 131 -1.56 1.97 9.73
C PHE A 131 -2.00 3.42 9.51
N VAL A 132 -1.36 4.11 8.57
CA VAL A 132 -1.74 5.47 8.14
C VAL A 132 -1.84 5.47 6.63
N ASP A 133 -3.06 5.73 6.11
CA ASP A 133 -3.28 5.78 4.67
C ASP A 133 -2.56 6.98 4.05
N ALA A 134 -1.78 6.74 3.00
CA ALA A 134 -1.06 7.80 2.29
C ALA A 134 -2.00 8.89 1.73
N ALA A 135 -3.23 8.54 1.35
CA ALA A 135 -4.22 9.50 0.88
C ALA A 135 -4.58 10.58 1.93
N GLN A 136 -4.26 10.36 3.21
CA GLN A 136 -4.47 11.36 4.27
C GLN A 136 -3.38 12.43 4.32
N MET A 137 -2.21 12.21 3.70
CA MET A 137 -1.06 13.08 3.90
C MET A 137 -0.15 13.26 2.68
N VAL A 138 -0.28 12.45 1.63
CA VAL A 138 0.40 12.66 0.35
C VAL A 138 -0.59 13.29 -0.61
N LEU A 139 -0.32 14.53 -1.01
CA LEU A 139 -1.30 15.37 -1.70
C LEU A 139 -0.78 15.78 -3.09
N PHE A 140 -1.70 15.92 -4.01
CA PHE A 140 -1.45 16.36 -5.37
C PHE A 140 -2.25 17.62 -5.68
N HIS A 141 -1.76 18.43 -6.60
CA HIS A 141 -2.52 19.54 -7.18
C HIS A 141 -3.61 19.02 -8.13
N ALA A 142 -4.55 19.88 -8.50
CA ALA A 142 -5.65 19.54 -9.40
C ALA A 142 -5.20 19.09 -10.82
N ASP A 143 -3.99 19.46 -11.21
CA ASP A 143 -3.37 19.02 -12.47
C ASP A 143 -2.64 17.67 -12.38
N GLY A 144 -2.65 17.03 -11.19
CA GLY A 144 -1.98 15.75 -10.94
C GLY A 144 -0.49 15.89 -10.59
N SER A 145 0.07 17.09 -10.51
CA SER A 145 1.43 17.28 -10.02
C SER A 145 1.49 17.13 -8.49
N PHE A 146 2.60 16.62 -7.99
CA PHE A 146 2.82 16.45 -6.55
C PHE A 146 2.88 17.81 -5.83
N ASP A 147 2.17 17.92 -4.72
CA ASP A 147 2.16 19.13 -3.85
C ASP A 147 3.05 18.88 -2.62
N PRO A 148 4.32 19.31 -2.64
CA PRO A 148 5.24 19.10 -1.52
C PRO A 148 4.88 19.91 -0.27
N ASP A 149 4.35 21.12 -0.43
CA ASP A 149 4.07 21.99 0.71
C ASP A 149 2.85 21.53 1.49
N ALA A 150 1.76 21.21 0.79
CA ALA A 150 0.58 20.62 1.42
C ALA A 150 0.90 19.26 2.02
N THR A 151 1.70 18.43 1.33
CA THR A 151 2.14 17.12 1.83
C THR A 151 2.96 17.24 3.11
N ASN A 152 3.98 18.11 3.15
CA ASN A 152 4.78 18.32 4.35
C ASN A 152 3.94 18.77 5.54
N THR A 153 3.00 19.68 5.30
CA THR A 153 2.06 20.16 6.31
C THR A 153 1.18 19.03 6.84
N ALA A 154 0.59 18.25 5.93
CA ALA A 154 -0.29 17.11 6.29
C ALA A 154 0.47 16.01 7.04
N ILE A 155 1.69 15.66 6.61
CA ILE A 155 2.57 14.70 7.30
C ILE A 155 2.86 15.17 8.72
N GLY A 156 3.27 16.45 8.89
CA GLY A 156 3.55 17.04 10.18
C GLY A 156 2.36 16.93 11.14
N HIS A 157 1.15 17.25 10.66
CA HIS A 157 -0.08 17.12 11.46
C HIS A 157 -0.44 15.66 11.76
N THR A 158 -0.32 14.77 10.78
CA THR A 158 -0.75 13.38 10.90
C THR A 158 0.18 12.57 11.79
N LEU A 159 1.50 12.71 11.62
CA LEU A 159 2.49 11.86 12.30
C LEU A 159 2.96 12.40 13.65
N VAL A 160 2.69 13.68 13.99
CA VAL A 160 3.17 14.29 15.25
C VAL A 160 2.77 13.52 16.50
N SER A 161 1.60 12.88 16.51
CA SER A 161 1.07 12.09 17.64
C SER A 161 1.26 10.57 17.50
N ILE A 162 1.91 10.14 16.42
CA ILE A 162 2.07 8.72 16.09
C ILE A 162 3.52 8.31 16.30
N GLU A 163 3.75 7.45 17.28
CA GLU A 163 5.11 7.00 17.60
C GLU A 163 5.71 6.13 16.50
N ARG A 164 4.91 5.22 15.92
CA ARG A 164 5.32 4.27 14.89
C ARG A 164 4.19 4.06 13.89
N ALA A 165 4.51 4.15 12.60
CA ALA A 165 3.52 3.96 11.54
C ALA A 165 4.05 3.12 10.38
N VAL A 166 3.11 2.44 9.69
CA VAL A 166 3.30 1.92 8.34
C VAL A 166 2.42 2.72 7.39
N VAL A 167 3.03 3.21 6.34
CA VAL A 167 2.41 4.06 5.32
C VAL A 167 2.50 3.33 3.98
N PRO A 168 1.41 3.16 3.24
CA PRO A 168 1.50 2.68 1.87
C PRO A 168 2.26 3.69 0.99
N GLY A 169 3.18 3.19 0.19
CA GLY A 169 3.88 4.02 -0.79
C GLY A 169 3.06 4.22 -2.07
N PHE A 170 3.64 4.95 -3.05
CA PHE A 170 3.18 5.02 -4.44
C PHE A 170 1.99 5.93 -4.74
N TYR A 171 1.12 6.28 -3.81
CA TYR A 171 -0.09 7.07 -4.08
C TYR A 171 -0.37 8.13 -3.00
N GLY A 172 -1.29 9.00 -3.29
CA GLY A 172 -1.87 10.00 -2.41
C GLY A 172 -3.27 10.40 -2.87
N ALA A 173 -3.72 11.59 -2.53
CA ALA A 173 -5.04 12.11 -2.87
C ALA A 173 -4.97 13.39 -3.70
N MET A 174 -5.90 13.51 -4.64
CA MET A 174 -6.26 14.73 -5.35
C MET A 174 -7.11 15.63 -4.44
N PRO A 175 -7.31 16.93 -4.78
CA PRO A 175 -8.13 17.85 -3.97
C PRO A 175 -9.60 17.42 -3.80
N ASP A 176 -10.13 16.62 -4.73
CA ASP A 176 -11.47 16.03 -4.66
C ASP A 176 -11.53 14.72 -3.85
N GLY A 177 -10.40 14.29 -3.29
CA GLY A 177 -10.25 13.06 -2.54
C GLY A 177 -10.03 11.80 -3.40
N ALA A 178 -10.00 11.91 -4.71
CA ALA A 178 -9.68 10.78 -5.58
C ALA A 178 -8.24 10.33 -5.38
N VAL A 179 -8.03 9.02 -5.41
CA VAL A 179 -6.67 8.46 -5.32
C VAL A 179 -5.91 8.77 -6.60
N HIS A 180 -4.68 9.23 -6.45
CA HIS A 180 -3.75 9.46 -7.55
C HIS A 180 -2.40 8.80 -7.29
N THR A 181 -1.79 8.20 -8.33
CA THR A 181 -0.54 7.47 -8.21
C THR A 181 0.63 8.25 -8.81
N PHE A 182 1.81 8.12 -8.22
CA PHE A 182 3.03 8.59 -8.85
C PHE A 182 3.34 7.77 -10.11
N THR A 183 3.89 8.41 -11.12
CA THR A 183 4.18 7.76 -12.42
C THR A 183 5.31 6.75 -12.34
N ARG A 184 6.35 6.99 -11.51
CA ARG A 184 7.51 6.11 -11.29
C ARG A 184 8.09 6.31 -9.90
N GLY A 185 8.62 5.23 -9.31
CA GLY A 185 9.33 5.30 -8.04
C GLY A 185 8.51 5.81 -6.85
N GLY A 186 7.19 5.80 -6.95
CA GLY A 186 6.31 6.48 -5.99
C GLY A 186 6.50 6.05 -4.55
N SER A 187 6.82 4.78 -4.29
CA SER A 187 7.13 4.34 -2.92
C SER A 187 8.45 4.94 -2.39
N ASP A 188 9.42 5.23 -3.28
CA ASP A 188 10.67 5.92 -2.89
C ASP A 188 10.41 7.40 -2.64
N VAL A 189 9.55 8.03 -3.47
CA VAL A 189 9.08 9.41 -3.23
C VAL A 189 8.37 9.49 -1.89
N THR A 190 7.39 8.62 -1.62
CA THR A 190 6.70 8.57 -0.32
C THR A 190 7.71 8.41 0.83
N GLY A 191 8.69 7.52 0.70
CA GLY A 191 9.73 7.32 1.71
C GLY A 191 10.65 8.53 1.93
N SER A 192 10.75 9.41 0.95
CA SER A 192 11.59 10.62 1.03
C SER A 192 10.85 11.80 1.67
N VAL A 193 9.52 11.82 1.63
CA VAL A 193 8.72 12.92 2.19
C VAL A 193 8.16 12.61 3.58
N VAL A 194 8.03 11.32 3.97
CA VAL A 194 7.65 10.88 5.32
C VAL A 194 8.83 11.01 6.28
#